data_1d1ebae281ca0e251967dcb20cf28619
#
_entry.id   1d1ebae281ca0e251967dcb20cf28619
#
_cell.length_a   1.000
_cell.length_b   1.000
_cell.length_c   1.000
_cell.angle_alpha   90.00
_cell.angle_beta   90.00
_cell.angle_gamma   90.00
#
_symmetry.space_group_name_H-M   'P 1'
#
loop_
_entity.id
_entity.type
_entity.pdbx_description
1 polymer ?
#
loop_
_entity_poly.entity_id
_entity_poly.type
_entity_poly.pdbx_seq_one_letter_code
_entity_poly.pdbx_strand_id
1 'polypeptide(L)'
;NIVSNRFYFTYQYKQYEMEFFANDLETVLDEVMRVDEIWINELVTYQNLYGTLERILRLKKEQGARILMLLHDFFALCPAVNLIDAQGKYCSVGSCQVCDKCIPDNGSNACTEYGSGTLWRRKFREFLLNCDEIRAFSDDTAKLFKKAYPDVYNLHVIPHTPHYLPAVKKVRKTTETFN
;
A
#
# COMPACT_ATOMS: atom_id res chain seq x y z
N ASN A 1 -10.60 10.56 4.01
CA ASN A 1 -11.43 10.26 5.17
C ASN A 1 -12.65 9.42 4.74
N ILE A 2 -12.70 8.17 5.18
CA ILE A 2 -13.75 7.18 4.82
C ILE A 2 -15.15 7.68 5.19
N VAL A 3 -15.26 8.44 6.27
CA VAL A 3 -16.57 8.91 6.79
C VAL A 3 -17.12 10.12 6.01
N SER A 4 -16.26 10.96 5.46
CA SER A 4 -16.68 12.21 4.84
C SER A 4 -16.60 12.22 3.32
N ASN A 5 -16.09 11.15 2.72
CA ASN A 5 -15.84 11.09 1.28
C ASN A 5 -14.99 12.28 0.75
N ARG A 6 -14.10 12.80 1.58
CA ARG A 6 -13.23 13.93 1.27
C ARG A 6 -11.79 13.57 1.57
N PHE A 7 -10.88 14.03 0.73
CA PHE A 7 -9.46 13.96 0.98
C PHE A 7 -9.05 15.10 1.91
N TYR A 8 -8.24 14.77 2.90
CA TYR A 8 -7.59 15.74 3.77
C TYR A 8 -6.15 15.88 3.34
N PHE A 9 -5.72 17.10 3.13
CA PHE A 9 -4.38 17.44 2.68
C PHE A 9 -3.71 18.38 3.65
N THR A 10 -2.45 18.13 3.91
CA THR A 10 -1.55 19.05 4.57
C THR A 10 -0.50 19.47 3.56
N TYR A 11 -0.44 20.77 3.27
CA TYR A 11 0.60 21.35 2.44
C TYR A 11 1.59 22.09 3.33
N GLN A 12 2.87 21.74 3.23
CA GLN A 12 3.93 22.37 4.01
C GLN A 12 4.99 22.95 3.07
N TYR A 13 5.26 24.24 3.23
CA TYR A 13 6.30 24.92 2.50
C TYR A 13 7.04 25.88 3.42
N LYS A 14 8.30 25.61 3.72
CA LYS A 14 9.12 26.33 4.70
C LYS A 14 8.43 26.38 6.06
N GLN A 15 8.10 27.58 6.58
CA GLN A 15 7.38 27.78 7.83
C GLN A 15 5.86 27.84 7.67
N TYR A 16 5.36 27.71 6.45
CA TYR A 16 3.92 27.76 6.17
C TYR A 16 3.38 26.34 6.10
N GLU A 17 2.30 26.11 6.80
CA GLU A 17 1.51 24.90 6.75
C GLU A 17 0.06 25.27 6.43
N MET A 18 -0.54 24.57 5.51
CA MET A 18 -1.92 24.78 5.11
C MET A 18 -2.63 23.42 5.04
N GLU A 19 -3.79 23.36 5.69
CA GLU A 19 -4.66 22.20 5.68
C GLU A 19 -5.91 22.51 4.87
N PHE A 20 -6.34 21.57 4.05
CA PHE A 20 -7.54 21.73 3.26
C PHE A 20 -8.19 20.39 2.92
N PHE A 21 -9.46 20.46 2.56
CA PHE A 21 -10.22 19.31 2.08
C PHE A 21 -10.47 19.44 0.59
N ALA A 22 -10.33 18.37 -0.15
CA ALA A 22 -10.75 18.30 -1.54
C ALA A 22 -11.64 17.06 -1.75
N ASN A 23 -12.50 17.12 -2.76
CA ASN A 23 -13.41 16.04 -3.09
C ASN A 23 -12.71 14.92 -3.87
N ASP A 24 -11.61 15.23 -4.53
CA ASP A 24 -10.82 14.29 -5.31
C ASP A 24 -9.33 14.67 -5.31
N LEU A 25 -8.51 13.69 -5.62
CA LEU A 25 -7.06 13.86 -5.70
C LEU A 25 -6.65 14.71 -6.92
N GLU A 26 -7.40 14.67 -8.01
CA GLU A 26 -7.05 15.39 -9.23
C GLU A 26 -7.08 16.89 -9.02
N THR A 27 -8.13 17.41 -8.35
CA THR A 27 -8.23 18.83 -7.99
C THR A 27 -6.97 19.32 -7.25
N VAL A 28 -6.44 18.50 -6.34
CA VAL A 28 -5.23 18.87 -5.58
C VAL A 28 -4.00 18.84 -6.46
N LEU A 29 -3.85 17.79 -7.26
CA LEU A 29 -2.66 17.63 -8.10
C LEU A 29 -2.59 18.66 -9.24
N ASP A 30 -3.74 19.16 -9.70
CA ASP A 30 -3.79 20.21 -10.71
C ASP A 30 -3.36 21.59 -10.15
N GLU A 31 -3.55 21.81 -8.85
CA GLU A 31 -3.06 23.01 -8.14
C GLU A 31 -1.56 22.94 -7.77
N VAL A 32 -0.96 21.76 -7.78
CA VAL A 32 0.45 21.58 -7.47
C VAL A 32 1.30 21.79 -8.72
N MET A 33 2.09 22.85 -8.74
CA MET A 33 2.91 23.23 -9.89
C MET A 33 3.97 22.19 -10.26
N ARG A 34 4.50 21.46 -9.28
CA ARG A 34 5.54 20.43 -9.51
C ARG A 34 5.54 19.40 -8.39
N VAL A 35 5.66 18.13 -8.78
CA VAL A 35 5.84 16.99 -7.88
C VAL A 35 7.20 16.36 -8.18
N ASP A 36 8.12 16.38 -7.22
CA ASP A 36 9.43 15.74 -7.35
C ASP A 36 9.42 14.30 -6.83
N GLU A 37 8.61 14.01 -5.80
CA GLU A 37 8.55 12.69 -5.17
C GLU A 37 7.13 12.40 -4.64
N ILE A 38 6.66 11.18 -4.84
CA ILE A 38 5.35 10.70 -4.41
C ILE A 38 5.57 9.53 -3.45
N TRP A 39 5.18 9.72 -2.20
CA TRP A 39 5.22 8.68 -1.17
C TRP A 39 3.85 8.09 -0.98
N ILE A 40 3.71 6.80 -1.25
CA ILE A 40 2.45 6.08 -1.11
C ILE A 40 2.51 5.25 0.16
N ASN A 41 1.80 5.72 1.17
CA ASN A 41 1.75 5.09 2.47
C ASN A 41 0.67 4.01 2.54
N GLU A 42 -0.50 4.27 1.94
CA GLU A 42 -1.59 3.32 1.80
C GLU A 42 -2.54 3.73 0.66
N LEU A 43 -3.32 2.77 0.14
CA LEU A 43 -4.27 2.99 -0.94
C LEU A 43 -5.69 2.50 -0.62
N VAL A 44 -5.89 1.96 0.57
CA VAL A 44 -7.15 1.30 1.00
C VAL A 44 -8.34 2.24 0.97
N THR A 45 -8.13 3.54 1.21
CA THR A 45 -9.21 4.54 1.35
C THR A 45 -9.63 5.20 0.04
N TYR A 46 -8.99 4.85 -1.08
CA TYR A 46 -9.27 5.46 -2.37
C TYR A 46 -10.45 4.78 -3.07
N GLN A 47 -11.46 5.54 -3.45
CA GLN A 47 -12.66 5.03 -4.12
C GLN A 47 -12.40 4.63 -5.57
N ASN A 48 -11.68 5.47 -6.33
CA ASN A 48 -11.25 5.18 -7.69
C ASN A 48 -9.78 4.73 -7.67
N LEU A 49 -9.53 3.51 -7.18
CA LEU A 49 -8.18 3.00 -6.99
C LEU A 49 -7.39 2.96 -8.29
N TYR A 50 -7.95 2.35 -9.34
CA TYR A 50 -7.23 2.19 -10.61
C TYR A 50 -6.96 3.53 -11.29
N GLY A 51 -7.92 4.46 -11.27
CA GLY A 51 -7.70 5.82 -11.74
C GLY A 51 -6.61 6.55 -10.95
N THR A 52 -6.55 6.33 -9.63
CA THR A 52 -5.48 6.88 -8.77
C THR A 52 -4.11 6.33 -9.16
N LEU A 53 -3.97 5.02 -9.36
CA LEU A 53 -2.72 4.42 -9.83
C LEU A 53 -2.28 4.99 -11.19
N GLU A 54 -3.20 5.10 -12.13
CA GLU A 54 -2.94 5.66 -13.47
C GLU A 54 -2.55 7.14 -13.40
N ARG A 55 -3.18 7.93 -12.52
CA ARG A 55 -2.82 9.34 -12.29
C ARG A 55 -1.41 9.50 -11.73
N ILE A 56 -1.04 8.67 -10.75
CA ILE A 56 0.32 8.68 -10.18
C ILE A 56 1.37 8.35 -11.26
N LEU A 57 1.11 7.32 -12.07
CA LEU A 57 2.02 6.97 -13.19
C LEU A 57 2.12 8.08 -14.23
N ARG A 58 1.02 8.78 -14.50
CA ARG A 58 1.01 9.95 -15.39
C ARG A 58 1.87 11.08 -14.85
N LEU A 59 1.78 11.41 -13.56
CA LEU A 59 2.65 12.40 -12.91
C LEU A 59 4.13 12.04 -13.02
N LYS A 60 4.48 10.78 -12.79
CA LYS A 60 5.85 10.30 -13.02
C LYS A 60 6.31 10.59 -14.46
N LYS A 61 5.48 10.25 -15.44
CA LYS A 61 5.81 10.42 -16.85
C LYS A 61 5.92 11.89 -17.26
N GLU A 62 5.01 12.74 -16.79
CA GLU A 62 4.89 14.14 -17.18
C GLU A 62 5.91 15.04 -16.46
N GLN A 63 6.16 14.76 -15.18
CA GLN A 63 6.96 15.62 -14.31
C GLN A 63 8.31 15.01 -13.91
N GLY A 64 8.54 13.73 -14.19
CA GLY A 64 9.72 13.02 -13.74
C GLY A 64 9.72 12.69 -12.25
N ALA A 65 8.54 12.70 -11.61
CA ALA A 65 8.39 12.42 -10.19
C ALA A 65 8.88 11.01 -9.84
N ARG A 66 9.59 10.87 -8.72
CA ARG A 66 9.94 9.56 -8.17
C ARG A 66 8.76 8.99 -7.40
N ILE A 67 8.53 7.69 -7.51
CA ILE A 67 7.48 6.98 -6.78
C ILE A 67 8.12 6.04 -5.75
N LEU A 68 7.77 6.25 -4.48
CA LEU A 68 8.14 5.41 -3.36
C LEU A 68 6.88 4.74 -2.78
N MET A 69 6.82 3.41 -2.82
CA MET A 69 5.71 2.64 -2.23
C MET A 69 6.12 2.03 -0.89
N LEU A 70 5.33 2.29 0.15
CA LEU A 70 5.52 1.74 1.49
C LEU A 70 4.51 0.61 1.73
N LEU A 71 5.01 -0.60 2.02
CA LEU A 71 4.18 -1.79 2.20
C LEU A 71 3.80 -1.96 3.67
N HIS A 72 2.85 -1.17 4.14
CA HIS A 72 2.31 -1.27 5.50
C HIS A 72 1.26 -2.37 5.65
N ASP A 73 0.64 -2.76 4.54
CA ASP A 73 -0.42 -3.75 4.47
C ASP A 73 -0.22 -4.67 3.26
N PHE A 74 -1.18 -5.55 3.03
CA PHE A 74 -1.17 -6.46 1.89
C PHE A 74 -2.17 -6.06 0.79
N PHE A 75 -2.65 -4.82 0.78
CA PHE A 75 -3.65 -4.36 -0.17
C PHE A 75 -3.22 -4.53 -1.63
N ALA A 76 -1.98 -4.23 -1.94
CA ALA A 76 -1.45 -4.48 -3.29
C ALA A 76 -1.42 -5.97 -3.67
N LEU A 77 -1.49 -6.89 -2.73
CA LEU A 77 -1.60 -8.34 -2.97
C LEU A 77 -3.04 -8.81 -3.10
N CYS A 78 -3.94 -8.23 -2.31
CA CYS A 78 -5.33 -8.67 -2.20
C CYS A 78 -6.22 -7.53 -1.68
N PRO A 79 -7.42 -7.31 -2.23
CA PRO A 79 -8.35 -6.32 -1.70
C PRO A 79 -8.80 -6.62 -0.25
N ALA A 80 -8.66 -7.88 0.22
CA ALA A 80 -8.73 -8.22 1.64
C ALA A 80 -7.36 -7.97 2.28
N VAL A 81 -7.15 -6.76 2.75
CA VAL A 81 -5.90 -6.14 3.22
C VAL A 81 -5.03 -7.03 4.12
N ASN A 82 -5.64 -7.91 4.88
CA ASN A 82 -5.00 -8.81 5.87
C ASN A 82 -4.79 -10.25 5.35
N LEU A 83 -5.03 -10.51 4.07
CA LEU A 83 -4.93 -11.84 3.44
C LEU A 83 -5.84 -12.90 4.10
N ILE A 84 -7.02 -12.51 4.56
CA ILE A 84 -8.04 -13.43 5.02
C ILE A 84 -8.92 -13.81 3.82
N ASP A 85 -9.11 -15.12 3.59
CA ASP A 85 -9.94 -15.63 2.50
C ASP A 85 -11.44 -15.56 2.81
N ALA A 86 -12.29 -15.93 1.85
CA ALA A 86 -13.73 -15.93 2.00
C ALA A 86 -14.24 -16.90 3.09
N GLN A 87 -13.41 -17.83 3.58
CA GLN A 87 -13.70 -18.75 4.67
C GLN A 87 -13.15 -18.26 6.02
N GLY A 88 -12.62 -17.03 6.09
CA GLY A 88 -12.06 -16.45 7.29
C GLY A 88 -10.66 -16.99 7.68
N LYS A 89 -9.94 -17.61 6.73
CA LYS A 89 -8.62 -18.20 6.99
C LYS A 89 -7.52 -17.37 6.31
N TYR A 90 -6.35 -17.32 6.92
CA TYR A 90 -5.16 -16.71 6.31
C TYR A 90 -4.70 -17.53 5.09
N CYS A 91 -4.60 -16.87 3.93
CA CYS A 91 -4.36 -17.54 2.64
C CYS A 91 -2.90 -17.49 2.14
N SER A 92 -1.99 -16.80 2.80
CA SER A 92 -0.57 -16.66 2.42
C SER A 92 -0.32 -16.41 0.93
N VAL A 93 -1.17 -15.64 0.28
CA VAL A 93 -1.10 -15.31 -1.16
C VAL A 93 -1.32 -16.53 -2.07
N GLY A 94 -2.57 -16.79 -2.42
CA GLY A 94 -2.96 -17.83 -3.39
C GLY A 94 -2.55 -17.50 -4.84
N SER A 95 -2.72 -18.47 -5.74
CA SER A 95 -2.63 -18.21 -7.18
C SER A 95 -3.76 -17.30 -7.66
N CYS A 96 -3.60 -16.67 -8.83
CA CYS A 96 -4.66 -15.81 -9.40
C CYS A 96 -5.98 -16.56 -9.56
N GLN A 97 -5.96 -17.84 -10.00
CA GLN A 97 -7.17 -18.66 -10.16
C GLN A 97 -7.89 -18.91 -8.82
N VAL A 98 -7.16 -19.06 -7.74
CA VAL A 98 -7.74 -19.17 -6.38
C VAL A 98 -8.33 -17.83 -5.96
N CYS A 99 -7.60 -16.73 -6.20
CA CYS A 99 -8.06 -15.38 -5.88
C CYS A 99 -9.31 -14.98 -6.69
N ASP A 100 -9.40 -15.35 -7.96
CA ASP A 100 -10.57 -15.08 -8.82
C ASP A 100 -11.85 -15.71 -8.29
N LYS A 101 -11.74 -16.83 -7.57
CA LYS A 101 -12.88 -17.50 -6.90
C LYS A 101 -13.15 -16.94 -5.50
N CYS A 102 -12.10 -16.53 -4.81
CA CYS A 102 -12.20 -16.06 -3.42
C CYS A 102 -12.72 -14.62 -3.32
N ILE A 103 -12.17 -13.72 -4.14
CA ILE A 103 -12.41 -12.27 -4.00
C ILE A 103 -13.88 -11.89 -4.12
N PRO A 104 -14.69 -12.39 -5.09
CA PRO A 104 -16.09 -12.01 -5.20
C PRO A 104 -16.93 -12.28 -3.95
N ASP A 105 -16.61 -13.36 -3.23
CA ASP A 105 -17.36 -13.82 -2.07
C ASP A 105 -16.70 -13.41 -0.73
N ASN A 106 -15.61 -12.64 -0.79
CA ASN A 106 -14.84 -12.28 0.40
C ASN A 106 -15.37 -11.01 1.06
N GLY A 107 -16.10 -11.17 2.15
CA GLY A 107 -16.63 -10.07 2.95
C GLY A 107 -15.56 -9.18 3.64
N SER A 108 -14.29 -9.58 3.59
CA SER A 108 -13.16 -8.81 4.12
C SER A 108 -12.53 -7.85 3.11
N ASN A 109 -13.07 -7.75 1.89
CA ASN A 109 -12.56 -6.82 0.90
C ASN A 109 -12.74 -5.38 1.36
N ALA A 110 -11.67 -4.59 1.31
CA ALA A 110 -11.67 -3.19 1.73
C ALA A 110 -12.13 -2.23 0.62
N CYS A 111 -12.25 -2.70 -0.63
CA CYS A 111 -12.80 -1.89 -1.72
C CYS A 111 -13.70 -2.74 -2.61
N THR A 112 -14.54 -2.07 -3.41
CA THR A 112 -15.49 -2.71 -4.33
C THR A 112 -15.01 -2.77 -5.78
N GLU A 113 -13.96 -2.04 -6.14
CA GLU A 113 -13.40 -1.95 -7.50
C GLU A 113 -12.36 -3.03 -7.81
N TYR A 114 -12.46 -4.20 -7.19
CA TYR A 114 -11.42 -5.22 -7.33
C TYR A 114 -11.49 -5.99 -8.65
N GLY A 115 -12.68 -6.15 -9.23
CA GLY A 115 -12.88 -6.98 -10.42
C GLY A 115 -12.57 -8.45 -10.13
N SER A 116 -11.41 -8.91 -10.54
CA SER A 116 -10.89 -10.26 -10.26
C SER A 116 -9.50 -10.21 -9.64
N GLY A 117 -9.06 -11.32 -9.02
CA GLY A 117 -7.71 -11.45 -8.49
C GLY A 117 -6.64 -11.32 -9.58
N THR A 118 -6.92 -11.84 -10.75
CA THR A 118 -6.06 -11.68 -11.94
C THR A 118 -5.94 -10.22 -12.36
N LEU A 119 -7.06 -9.49 -12.44
CA LEU A 119 -7.05 -8.05 -12.77
C LEU A 119 -6.32 -7.25 -11.69
N TRP A 120 -6.64 -7.50 -10.42
CA TRP A 120 -6.00 -6.86 -9.28
C TRP A 120 -4.48 -6.98 -9.33
N ARG A 121 -3.99 -8.24 -9.43
CA ARG A 121 -2.55 -8.51 -9.50
C ARG A 121 -1.88 -7.89 -10.72
N ARG A 122 -2.55 -7.86 -11.87
CA ARG A 122 -2.04 -7.22 -13.08
C ARG A 122 -1.88 -5.72 -12.90
N LYS A 123 -2.90 -5.03 -12.38
CA LYS A 123 -2.87 -3.57 -12.16
C LYS A 123 -1.80 -3.16 -11.14
N PHE A 124 -1.72 -3.87 -10.03
CA PHE A 124 -0.66 -3.61 -9.04
C PHE A 124 0.73 -3.99 -9.54
N ARG A 125 0.87 -5.09 -10.29
CA ARG A 125 2.17 -5.42 -10.89
C ARG A 125 2.66 -4.32 -11.83
N GLU A 126 1.80 -3.84 -12.72
CA GLU A 126 2.11 -2.72 -13.61
C GLU A 126 2.56 -1.48 -12.82
N PHE A 127 1.85 -1.14 -11.77
CA PHE A 127 2.17 -0.02 -10.90
C PHE A 127 3.52 -0.22 -10.18
N LEU A 128 3.72 -1.36 -9.51
CA LEU A 128 4.93 -1.68 -8.75
C LEU A 128 6.19 -1.70 -9.61
N LEU A 129 6.10 -2.18 -10.85
CA LEU A 129 7.21 -2.14 -11.81
C LEU A 129 7.62 -0.72 -12.21
N ASN A 130 6.73 0.24 -12.05
CA ASN A 130 7.00 1.66 -12.32
C ASN A 130 7.39 2.47 -11.06
N CYS A 131 7.33 1.88 -9.87
CA CYS A 131 7.88 2.51 -8.67
C CYS A 131 9.40 2.56 -8.74
N ASP A 132 10.00 3.66 -8.27
CA ASP A 132 11.47 3.79 -8.19
C ASP A 132 12.02 3.02 -6.99
N GLU A 133 11.21 2.91 -5.93
CA GLU A 133 11.55 2.18 -4.72
C GLU A 133 10.29 1.60 -4.08
N ILE A 134 10.41 0.38 -3.55
CA ILE A 134 9.37 -0.26 -2.75
C ILE A 134 9.99 -0.68 -1.43
N ARG A 135 9.40 -0.28 -0.31
CA ARG A 135 9.90 -0.61 1.03
C ARG A 135 8.95 -1.57 1.74
N ALA A 136 9.44 -2.75 2.07
CA ALA A 136 8.83 -3.64 3.02
C ALA A 136 9.46 -3.44 4.41
N PHE A 137 8.66 -3.56 5.46
CA PHE A 137 9.13 -3.36 6.84
C PHE A 137 9.50 -4.67 7.54
N SER A 138 9.32 -5.81 6.86
CA SER A 138 9.76 -7.12 7.32
C SER A 138 10.13 -8.04 6.16
N ASP A 139 10.98 -9.03 6.44
CA ASP A 139 11.32 -10.07 5.48
C ASP A 139 10.10 -10.89 5.04
N ASP A 140 9.15 -11.11 5.93
CA ASP A 140 7.95 -11.90 5.62
C ASP A 140 7.03 -11.15 4.65
N THR A 141 6.84 -9.82 4.83
CA THR A 141 6.16 -8.99 3.85
C THR A 141 6.86 -9.07 2.49
N ALA A 142 8.18 -8.92 2.46
CA ALA A 142 8.95 -8.99 1.22
C ALA A 142 8.83 -10.35 0.52
N LYS A 143 8.84 -11.47 1.27
CA LYS A 143 8.64 -12.82 0.72
C LYS A 143 7.27 -12.98 0.06
N LEU A 144 6.21 -12.48 0.69
CA LEU A 144 4.84 -12.52 0.15
C LEU A 144 4.73 -11.72 -1.14
N PHE A 145 5.32 -10.52 -1.18
CA PHE A 145 5.35 -9.69 -2.38
C PHE A 145 6.16 -10.33 -3.52
N LYS A 146 7.34 -10.88 -3.24
CA LYS A 146 8.15 -11.61 -4.23
C LYS A 146 7.45 -12.87 -4.76
N LYS A 147 6.66 -13.55 -3.92
CA LYS A 147 5.82 -14.68 -4.36
C LYS A 147 4.75 -14.26 -5.36
N ALA A 148 4.13 -13.10 -5.15
CA ALA A 148 3.08 -12.57 -6.01
C ALA A 148 3.61 -11.88 -7.27
N TYR A 149 4.75 -11.21 -7.14
CA TYR A 149 5.39 -10.36 -8.13
C TYR A 149 6.88 -10.68 -8.25
N PRO A 150 7.25 -11.83 -8.83
CA PRO A 150 8.64 -12.30 -8.85
C PRO A 150 9.58 -11.43 -9.68
N ASP A 151 9.04 -10.62 -10.57
CA ASP A 151 9.77 -9.69 -11.44
C ASP A 151 9.89 -8.27 -10.88
N VAL A 152 9.32 -7.98 -9.71
CA VAL A 152 9.52 -6.72 -8.99
C VAL A 152 10.84 -6.80 -8.23
N TYR A 153 11.86 -6.10 -8.71
CA TYR A 153 13.25 -6.17 -8.22
C TYR A 153 13.67 -4.98 -7.34
N ASN A 154 12.93 -3.89 -7.36
CA ASN A 154 13.19 -2.66 -6.60
C ASN A 154 12.61 -2.68 -5.17
N LEU A 155 12.35 -3.86 -4.63
CA LEU A 155 11.81 -4.09 -3.29
C LEU A 155 12.96 -4.28 -2.29
N HIS A 156 13.01 -3.40 -1.28
CA HIS A 156 13.97 -3.39 -0.20
C HIS A 156 13.31 -3.63 1.15
N VAL A 157 14.00 -4.32 2.06
CA VAL A 157 13.54 -4.48 3.44
C VAL A 157 14.20 -3.41 4.31
N ILE A 158 13.40 -2.49 4.85
CA ILE A 158 13.85 -1.42 5.74
C ILE A 158 12.97 -1.47 6.99
N PRO A 159 13.39 -2.19 8.05
CA PRO A 159 12.61 -2.31 9.27
C PRO A 159 12.33 -0.95 9.92
N HIS A 160 11.16 -0.82 10.54
CA HIS A 160 10.88 0.36 11.37
C HIS A 160 11.89 0.46 12.52
N THR A 161 12.51 1.63 12.65
CA THR A 161 13.36 1.95 13.80
C THR A 161 12.62 2.92 14.70
N PRO A 162 12.02 2.45 15.79
CA PRO A 162 11.32 3.33 16.72
C PRO A 162 12.32 4.14 17.53
N HIS A 163 12.60 5.38 17.11
CA HIS A 163 13.56 6.28 17.76
C HIS A 163 13.16 6.71 19.17
N TYR A 164 11.90 6.49 19.55
CA TYR A 164 11.34 6.85 20.86
C TYR A 164 11.39 5.71 21.89
N LEU A 165 11.76 4.51 21.48
CA LEU A 165 11.93 3.41 22.44
C LEU A 165 13.34 3.45 23.00
N PRO A 166 13.51 3.55 24.34
CA PRO A 166 14.83 3.36 24.94
C PRO A 166 15.34 1.97 24.59
N ALA A 167 16.65 1.84 24.40
CA ALA A 167 17.27 0.55 24.11
C ALA A 167 16.81 -0.49 25.15
N VAL A 168 15.96 -1.42 24.72
CA VAL A 168 15.43 -2.46 25.61
C VAL A 168 16.61 -3.36 25.96
N LYS A 169 17.06 -3.34 27.22
CA LYS A 169 18.03 -4.31 27.72
C LYS A 169 17.43 -5.68 27.48
N LYS A 170 18.19 -6.58 26.80
CA LYS A 170 17.80 -7.97 26.59
C LYS A 170 17.31 -8.56 27.91
N VAL A 171 16.01 -8.74 28.05
CA VAL A 171 15.45 -9.48 29.18
C VAL A 171 15.87 -10.93 28.96
N ARG A 172 16.61 -11.52 29.90
CA ARG A 172 16.86 -12.96 29.89
C ARG A 172 15.52 -13.65 29.95
N LYS A 173 15.23 -14.52 29.00
CA LYS A 173 14.09 -15.41 29.08
C LYS A 173 14.26 -16.24 30.36
N THR A 174 13.46 -15.96 31.38
CA THR A 174 13.26 -16.92 32.46
C THR A 174 12.42 -18.03 31.85
N THR A 175 12.93 -19.24 31.90
CA THR A 175 12.21 -20.47 31.50
C THR A 175 11.22 -20.82 32.62
N GLU A 176 10.24 -19.96 32.86
CA GLU A 176 9.06 -20.35 33.65
C GLU A 176 8.03 -20.91 32.69
N THR A 177 7.90 -22.23 32.69
CA THR A 177 6.79 -22.96 32.11
C THR A 177 5.52 -22.57 32.86
N PHE A 178 4.61 -21.90 32.18
CA PHE A 178 3.22 -21.82 32.67
C PHE A 178 2.60 -23.20 32.61
N ASN A 179 2.31 -23.76 33.77
CA ASN A 179 1.43 -24.96 33.96
C ASN A 179 -0.03 -24.53 33.84
#